data_ee9de2389c97a40d7600a019e76b61bd
#
_entry.id   ee9de2389c97a40d7600a019e76b61bd
#
_cell.length_a   1.000
_cell.length_b   1.000
_cell.length_c   1.000
_cell.angle_alpha   90.00
_cell.angle_beta   90.00
_cell.angle_gamma   90.00
#
_symmetry.space_group_name_H-M   'P 1'
#
loop_
_entity.id
_entity.type
_entity.pdbx_description
1 polymer ?
#
loop_
_entity_poly.entity_id
_entity_poly.type
_entity_poly.pdbx_seq_one_letter_code
_entity_poly.pdbx_strand_id
1 'polypeptide(L)'
;RSFLFKKDYRREYMNKLTTAVWEITMGCNMRCKHCGSSCAEALPDELNTSEALEVCDQLKDLGLKVITLSGGEPTTRSDWHIIAKRLVDNGIITSIITNGWLIDENFIHNAITSGIRSVCLSIDGLEKTHDFIRRSGSFNKSIKALKELRKNNISTSVITSINKENICELEELYQLLSDLGVNSWQLQIALPMGNFAKRPEWLIEPQDILSIIDFAYNKIGGKLLIVLADCIGYYSNKDIKVNENFLNDNWSWTGCGAGKHVIGILHNGDIVACTSIRDKTLVAGNIREK
;
A
#
# COMPACT_ATOMS: atom_id res chain seq x y z
N ARG A 1 19.66 -8.74 0.27
CA ARG A 1 20.34 -8.12 1.42
C ARG A 1 19.41 -7.09 2.01
N SER A 2 18.82 -7.40 3.19
CA SER A 2 17.93 -6.53 3.96
C SER A 2 18.74 -5.39 4.59
N PHE A 3 18.68 -4.19 4.03
CA PHE A 3 19.52 -3.08 4.51
C PHE A 3 18.77 -1.98 5.29
N LEU A 4 17.50 -2.17 5.70
CA LEU A 4 16.71 -1.05 6.20
C LEU A 4 16.23 -1.11 7.66
N PHE A 5 16.44 -2.20 8.40
CA PHE A 5 15.96 -2.23 9.80
C PHE A 5 17.01 -2.82 10.74
N LYS A 6 18.16 -2.13 10.90
CA LYS A 6 19.12 -2.45 11.96
C LYS A 6 18.67 -1.84 13.28
N LYS A 7 18.63 -2.65 14.25
CA LYS A 7 18.55 -2.72 15.71
C LYS A 7 18.16 -1.51 16.58
N ASP A 8 18.30 -0.24 16.16
CA ASP A 8 18.05 0.92 17.03
C ASP A 8 16.95 1.89 16.56
N TYR A 9 16.29 1.55 15.46
CA TYR A 9 15.29 2.41 14.83
C TYR A 9 14.12 2.80 15.74
N ARG A 10 13.73 1.93 16.68
CA ARG A 10 12.53 2.12 17.52
C ARG A 10 12.69 3.13 18.65
N ARG A 11 13.84 3.19 19.33
CA ARG A 11 14.02 4.11 20.47
C ARG A 11 14.24 5.55 20.05
N GLU A 12 14.91 5.74 18.91
CA GLU A 12 15.25 7.08 18.41
C GLU A 12 14.07 7.78 17.70
N TYR A 13 13.09 7.02 17.23
CA TYR A 13 11.99 7.50 16.37
C TYR A 13 10.59 7.41 16.99
N MET A 14 10.44 7.00 18.24
CA MET A 14 9.12 6.84 18.88
C MET A 14 8.26 8.12 18.92
N ASN A 15 8.84 9.30 18.67
CA ASN A 15 8.16 10.59 18.62
C ASN A 15 8.48 11.41 17.38
N LYS A 16 9.05 10.79 16.31
CA LYS A 16 9.35 11.47 15.05
C LYS A 16 8.53 10.87 13.92
N LEU A 17 8.01 11.71 13.06
CA LEU A 17 7.38 11.28 11.82
C LEU A 17 8.37 10.50 10.97
N THR A 18 8.04 9.25 10.62
CA THR A 18 8.92 8.38 9.83
C THR A 18 8.29 7.90 8.54
N THR A 19 6.97 7.74 8.53
CA THR A 19 6.26 7.11 7.42
C THR A 19 5.03 7.92 7.03
N ALA A 20 4.73 7.99 5.75
CA ALA A 20 3.49 8.57 5.24
C ALA A 20 2.87 7.71 4.14
N VAL A 21 1.55 7.77 4.05
CA VAL A 21 0.79 7.34 2.87
C VAL A 21 0.12 8.59 2.29
N TRP A 22 0.35 8.86 1.02
CA TRP A 22 -0.20 10.04 0.36
C TRP A 22 -1.13 9.64 -0.78
N GLU A 23 -2.40 10.00 -0.65
CA GLU A 23 -3.38 9.89 -1.72
C GLU A 23 -3.25 11.10 -2.64
N ILE A 24 -2.44 10.98 -3.68
CA ILE A 24 -2.13 12.11 -4.57
C ILE A 24 -3.29 12.49 -5.51
N THR A 25 -4.30 11.62 -5.63
CA THR A 25 -5.53 11.86 -6.43
C THR A 25 -6.68 10.96 -5.94
N MET A 26 -7.91 11.39 -6.14
CA MET A 26 -9.12 10.55 -6.03
C MET A 26 -9.56 10.00 -7.40
N GLY A 27 -8.92 10.45 -8.48
CA GLY A 27 -9.13 9.89 -9.80
C GLY A 27 -8.76 8.41 -9.87
N CYS A 28 -9.62 7.58 -10.46
CA CYS A 28 -9.37 6.16 -10.63
C CYS A 28 -10.02 5.64 -11.91
N ASN A 29 -9.30 4.81 -12.64
CA ASN A 29 -9.78 4.15 -13.85
C ASN A 29 -10.56 2.85 -13.57
N MET A 30 -10.80 2.52 -12.28
CA MET A 30 -11.58 1.36 -11.83
C MET A 30 -12.67 1.78 -10.84
N ARG A 31 -13.66 0.88 -10.67
CA ARG A 31 -14.78 1.03 -9.71
C ARG A 31 -14.91 -0.26 -8.91
N CYS A 32 -13.84 -0.57 -8.16
CA CYS A 32 -13.75 -1.82 -7.42
C CYS A 32 -14.87 -1.95 -6.38
N LYS A 33 -15.46 -3.13 -6.29
CA LYS A 33 -16.58 -3.41 -5.39
C LYS A 33 -16.20 -3.31 -3.91
N HIS A 34 -14.93 -3.54 -3.60
CA HIS A 34 -14.36 -3.49 -2.24
C HIS A 34 -13.61 -2.18 -1.93
N CYS A 35 -13.70 -1.16 -2.79
CA CYS A 35 -12.96 0.08 -2.61
C CYS A 35 -13.42 0.83 -1.36
N GLY A 36 -12.54 0.94 -0.36
CA GLY A 36 -12.82 1.69 0.88
C GLY A 36 -12.93 3.19 0.66
N SER A 37 -12.27 3.73 -0.38
CA SER A 37 -12.27 5.15 -0.71
C SER A 37 -13.37 5.56 -1.71
N SER A 38 -14.04 4.61 -2.36
CA SER A 38 -15.05 4.86 -3.41
C SER A 38 -14.56 5.82 -4.50
N CYS A 39 -13.28 5.74 -4.85
CA CYS A 39 -12.64 6.63 -5.82
C CYS A 39 -13.29 6.55 -7.19
N ALA A 40 -13.35 7.69 -7.87
CA ALA A 40 -13.96 7.83 -9.19
C ALA A 40 -13.19 8.82 -10.07
N GLU A 41 -13.70 10.03 -10.24
CA GLU A 41 -13.02 11.09 -10.96
C GLU A 41 -12.09 11.87 -10.02
N ALA A 42 -11.08 12.53 -10.59
CA ALA A 42 -10.26 13.49 -9.85
C ALA A 42 -11.15 14.61 -9.30
N LEU A 43 -10.88 15.03 -8.06
CA LEU A 43 -11.66 16.08 -7.42
C LEU A 43 -11.08 17.47 -7.71
N PRO A 44 -11.91 18.51 -7.77
CA PRO A 44 -11.47 19.84 -8.15
C PRO A 44 -10.55 20.52 -7.12
N ASP A 45 -10.54 20.03 -5.88
CA ASP A 45 -9.74 20.53 -4.77
C ASP A 45 -8.42 19.79 -4.58
N GLU A 46 -8.06 18.86 -5.49
CA GLU A 46 -6.76 18.18 -5.44
C GLU A 46 -5.60 19.18 -5.49
N LEU A 47 -4.52 18.85 -4.80
CA LEU A 47 -3.29 19.63 -4.86
C LEU A 47 -2.77 19.68 -6.31
N ASN A 48 -2.49 20.89 -6.80
CA ASN A 48 -1.79 21.03 -8.08
C ASN A 48 -0.30 20.63 -7.95
N THR A 49 0.43 20.59 -9.06
CA THR A 49 1.83 20.14 -9.07
C THR A 49 2.71 21.01 -8.16
N SER A 50 2.54 22.34 -8.15
CA SER A 50 3.36 23.23 -7.31
C SER A 50 3.12 22.97 -5.82
N GLU A 51 1.86 22.89 -5.41
CA GLU A 51 1.48 22.55 -4.04
C GLU A 51 2.01 21.17 -3.62
N ALA A 52 1.92 20.19 -4.52
CA ALA A 52 2.44 18.84 -4.26
C ALA A 52 3.98 18.84 -4.08
N LEU A 53 4.71 19.64 -4.84
CA LEU A 53 6.16 19.77 -4.66
C LEU A 53 6.54 20.49 -3.36
N GLU A 54 5.75 21.48 -2.93
CA GLU A 54 5.92 22.11 -1.62
C GLU A 54 5.73 21.11 -0.48
N VAL A 55 4.73 20.21 -0.59
CA VAL A 55 4.55 19.10 0.38
C VAL A 55 5.79 18.22 0.44
N CYS A 56 6.37 17.87 -0.71
CA CYS A 56 7.58 17.06 -0.73
C CYS A 56 8.74 17.70 0.04
N ASP A 57 8.88 19.02 -0.07
CA ASP A 57 9.94 19.78 0.62
C ASP A 57 9.65 19.89 2.13
N GLN A 58 8.42 20.15 2.52
CA GLN A 58 8.00 20.16 3.93
C GLN A 58 8.22 18.78 4.60
N LEU A 59 7.91 17.68 3.90
CA LEU A 59 8.13 16.32 4.42
C LEU A 59 9.62 16.01 4.64
N LYS A 60 10.50 16.53 3.77
CA LYS A 60 11.96 16.47 3.98
C LYS A 60 12.36 17.18 5.26
N ASP A 61 11.88 18.41 5.46
CA ASP A 61 12.21 19.24 6.62
C ASP A 61 11.72 18.61 7.93
N LEU A 62 10.59 17.90 7.89
CA LEU A 62 10.08 17.08 9.00
C LEU A 62 10.88 15.79 9.22
N GLY A 63 11.80 15.46 8.32
CA GLY A 63 12.67 14.29 8.44
C GLY A 63 12.01 12.97 8.08
N LEU A 64 10.92 12.99 7.28
CA LEU A 64 10.24 11.79 6.78
C LEU A 64 11.24 10.85 6.12
N LYS A 65 11.08 9.53 6.33
CA LYS A 65 11.98 8.50 5.79
C LYS A 65 11.36 7.70 4.66
N VAL A 66 10.09 7.37 4.78
CA VAL A 66 9.39 6.49 3.83
C VAL A 66 8.05 7.09 3.47
N ILE A 67 7.71 7.06 2.19
CA ILE A 67 6.38 7.45 1.70
C ILE A 67 5.88 6.47 0.65
N THR A 68 4.58 6.22 0.69
CA THR A 68 3.87 5.47 -0.33
C THR A 68 2.88 6.37 -1.03
N LEU A 69 3.05 6.56 -2.34
CA LEU A 69 2.07 7.24 -3.19
C LEU A 69 0.91 6.30 -3.47
N SER A 70 -0.28 6.78 -3.22
CA SER A 70 -1.55 6.05 -3.34
C SER A 70 -2.65 7.01 -3.82
N GLY A 71 -3.91 6.65 -3.58
CA GLY A 71 -5.07 7.48 -3.88
C GLY A 71 -6.23 6.67 -4.44
N GLY A 72 -6.86 7.18 -5.47
CA GLY A 72 -7.66 6.37 -6.37
C GLY A 72 -6.74 5.42 -7.14
N GLU A 73 -6.23 5.90 -8.25
CA GLU A 73 -5.13 5.28 -8.98
C GLU A 73 -4.07 6.36 -9.26
N PRO A 74 -2.94 6.36 -8.57
CA PRO A 74 -1.96 7.43 -8.68
C PRO A 74 -1.41 7.62 -10.10
N THR A 75 -1.39 6.56 -10.91
CA THR A 75 -0.90 6.60 -12.30
C THR A 75 -1.84 7.32 -13.26
N THR A 76 -3.06 7.66 -12.84
CA THR A 76 -3.98 8.53 -13.61
C THR A 76 -3.62 10.02 -13.50
N ARG A 77 -2.86 10.38 -12.49
CA ARG A 77 -2.33 11.73 -12.31
C ARG A 77 -1.05 11.88 -13.15
N SER A 78 -1.03 12.79 -14.11
CA SER A 78 0.03 12.89 -15.13
C SER A 78 1.41 13.26 -14.57
N ASP A 79 1.46 13.99 -13.44
CA ASP A 79 2.69 14.47 -12.79
C ASP A 79 3.15 13.57 -11.61
N TRP A 80 2.58 12.37 -11.43
CA TRP A 80 2.95 11.47 -10.33
C TRP A 80 4.47 11.21 -10.25
N HIS A 81 5.12 11.10 -11.39
CA HIS A 81 6.56 10.83 -11.49
C HIS A 81 7.42 12.05 -11.13
N ILE A 82 6.91 13.26 -11.33
CA ILE A 82 7.56 14.52 -10.90
C ILE A 82 7.52 14.60 -9.38
N ILE A 83 6.37 14.30 -8.76
CA ILE A 83 6.20 14.23 -7.31
C ILE A 83 7.12 13.15 -6.72
N ALA A 84 7.10 11.94 -7.30
CA ALA A 84 7.95 10.84 -6.86
C ALA A 84 9.44 11.21 -6.92
N LYS A 85 9.86 11.84 -8.02
CA LYS A 85 11.25 12.28 -8.17
C LYS A 85 11.65 13.31 -7.10
N ARG A 86 10.81 14.31 -6.82
CA ARG A 86 11.10 15.31 -5.77
C ARG A 86 11.26 14.63 -4.40
N LEU A 87 10.41 13.68 -4.06
CA LEU A 87 10.52 12.92 -2.82
C LEU A 87 11.85 12.14 -2.75
N VAL A 88 12.21 11.46 -3.83
CA VAL A 88 13.48 10.71 -3.92
C VAL A 88 14.69 11.64 -3.84
N ASP A 89 14.68 12.75 -4.57
CA ASP A 89 15.75 13.77 -4.53
C ASP A 89 15.90 14.39 -3.11
N ASN A 90 14.80 14.45 -2.35
CA ASN A 90 14.78 14.84 -0.95
C ASN A 90 15.27 13.74 0.02
N GLY A 91 15.70 12.59 -0.49
CA GLY A 91 16.21 11.48 0.30
C GLY A 91 15.13 10.62 0.97
N ILE A 92 13.87 10.74 0.53
CA ILE A 92 12.74 9.98 1.04
C ILE A 92 12.57 8.71 0.20
N ILE A 93 12.54 7.55 0.85
CA ILE A 93 12.28 6.27 0.18
C ILE A 93 10.83 6.26 -0.29
N THR A 94 10.64 6.27 -1.60
CA THR A 94 9.33 6.42 -2.22
C THR A 94 8.90 5.15 -2.94
N SER A 95 7.67 4.71 -2.69
CA SER A 95 7.01 3.60 -3.37
C SER A 95 5.65 4.04 -3.90
N ILE A 96 5.08 3.28 -4.83
CA ILE A 96 3.75 3.55 -5.40
C ILE A 96 2.87 2.32 -5.33
N ILE A 97 1.60 2.49 -4.95
CA ILE A 97 0.56 1.45 -5.00
C ILE A 97 -0.29 1.71 -6.24
N THR A 98 -0.48 0.71 -7.08
CA THR A 98 -1.24 0.83 -8.33
C THR A 98 -2.09 -0.41 -8.60
N ASN A 99 -3.16 -0.23 -9.35
CA ASN A 99 -3.94 -1.35 -9.88
C ASN A 99 -3.31 -2.03 -11.12
N GLY A 100 -2.17 -1.53 -11.60
CA GLY A 100 -1.39 -2.11 -12.68
C GLY A 100 -1.93 -1.87 -14.10
N TRP A 101 -3.12 -1.25 -14.26
CA TRP A 101 -3.77 -1.11 -15.57
C TRP A 101 -3.01 -0.23 -16.56
N LEU A 102 -2.33 0.81 -16.06
CA LEU A 102 -1.59 1.79 -16.87
C LEU A 102 -0.08 1.54 -16.89
N ILE A 103 0.38 0.36 -16.45
CA ILE A 103 1.81 0.03 -16.53
C ILE A 103 2.16 -0.34 -17.97
N ASP A 104 2.84 0.57 -18.63
CA ASP A 104 3.38 0.49 -19.96
C ASP A 104 4.87 0.91 -20.00
N GLU A 105 5.46 1.03 -21.18
CA GLU A 105 6.86 1.47 -21.35
C GLU A 105 7.10 2.87 -20.78
N ASN A 106 6.14 3.78 -20.91
CA ASN A 106 6.23 5.13 -20.37
C ASN A 106 6.21 5.13 -18.83
N PHE A 107 5.33 4.31 -18.23
CA PHE A 107 5.35 4.12 -16.79
C PHE A 107 6.71 3.57 -16.32
N ILE A 108 7.24 2.54 -16.98
CA ILE A 108 8.55 1.95 -16.64
C ILE A 108 9.66 2.99 -16.70
N HIS A 109 9.71 3.77 -17.79
CA HIS A 109 10.66 4.87 -17.93
C HIS A 109 10.55 5.86 -16.76
N ASN A 110 9.36 6.33 -16.46
CA ASN A 110 9.08 7.27 -15.38
C ASN A 110 9.42 6.70 -14.00
N ALA A 111 9.14 5.42 -13.76
CA ALA A 111 9.48 4.73 -12.50
C ALA A 111 11.00 4.68 -12.29
N ILE A 112 11.76 4.37 -13.35
CA ILE A 112 13.22 4.32 -13.29
C ILE A 112 13.80 5.73 -13.09
N THR A 113 13.36 6.70 -13.88
CA THR A 113 13.92 8.07 -13.86
C THR A 113 13.55 8.84 -12.60
N SER A 114 12.40 8.57 -11.99
CA SER A 114 12.02 9.13 -10.69
C SER A 114 12.76 8.46 -9.52
N GLY A 115 13.33 7.26 -9.74
CA GLY A 115 14.08 6.54 -8.71
C GLY A 115 13.21 5.92 -7.61
N ILE A 116 11.93 5.64 -7.86
CA ILE A 116 11.08 4.98 -6.87
C ILE A 116 11.65 3.62 -6.47
N ARG A 117 11.49 3.28 -5.19
CA ARG A 117 12.05 2.07 -4.59
C ARG A 117 11.37 0.79 -5.05
N SER A 118 10.03 0.82 -5.14
CA SER A 118 9.22 -0.33 -5.50
C SER A 118 7.85 0.07 -6.03
N VAL A 119 7.27 -0.85 -6.79
CA VAL A 119 5.89 -0.77 -7.26
C VAL A 119 5.07 -1.87 -6.59
N CYS A 120 4.01 -1.48 -5.91
CA CYS A 120 3.09 -2.39 -5.26
C CYS A 120 1.82 -2.54 -6.09
N LEU A 121 1.52 -3.77 -6.53
CA LEU A 121 0.32 -4.04 -7.31
C LEU A 121 -0.81 -4.59 -6.43
N SER A 122 -2.01 -4.13 -6.71
CA SER A 122 -3.20 -4.64 -6.06
C SER A 122 -3.72 -5.87 -6.80
N ILE A 123 -3.65 -7.06 -6.18
CA ILE A 123 -4.17 -8.32 -6.72
C ILE A 123 -5.00 -9.02 -5.66
N ASP A 124 -6.29 -9.22 -5.91
CA ASP A 124 -7.25 -9.70 -4.90
C ASP A 124 -7.77 -11.11 -5.19
N GLY A 125 -7.01 -11.95 -5.82
CA GLY A 125 -7.39 -13.33 -6.11
C GLY A 125 -6.91 -13.81 -7.47
N LEU A 126 -7.33 -14.99 -7.87
CA LEU A 126 -7.14 -15.51 -9.21
C LEU A 126 -8.01 -14.75 -10.23
N GLU A 127 -7.82 -14.99 -11.51
CA GLU A 127 -8.42 -14.19 -12.60
C GLU A 127 -9.91 -13.92 -12.41
N LYS A 128 -10.70 -14.96 -12.18
CA LYS A 128 -12.16 -14.83 -12.04
C LYS A 128 -12.56 -13.96 -10.86
N THR A 129 -11.97 -14.20 -9.71
CA THR A 129 -12.28 -13.49 -8.47
C THR A 129 -11.73 -12.06 -8.50
N HIS A 130 -10.50 -11.88 -8.96
CA HIS A 130 -9.90 -10.56 -9.09
C HIS A 130 -10.72 -9.67 -10.03
N ASP A 131 -11.04 -10.16 -11.23
CA ASP A 131 -11.82 -9.41 -12.22
C ASP A 131 -13.25 -9.13 -11.75
N PHE A 132 -13.85 -10.06 -11.01
CA PHE A 132 -15.16 -9.85 -10.39
C PHE A 132 -15.13 -8.74 -9.33
N ILE A 133 -14.12 -8.71 -8.50
CA ILE A 133 -13.95 -7.69 -7.44
C ILE A 133 -13.60 -6.34 -8.04
N ARG A 134 -12.70 -6.28 -9.01
CA ARG A 134 -12.12 -5.03 -9.54
C ARG A 134 -12.71 -4.62 -10.88
N ARG A 135 -12.25 -5.23 -11.96
CA ARG A 135 -12.63 -4.91 -13.34
C ARG A 135 -12.25 -6.07 -14.25
N SER A 136 -13.14 -6.42 -15.18
CA SER A 136 -12.84 -7.44 -16.20
C SER A 136 -11.55 -7.15 -16.96
N GLY A 137 -10.69 -8.15 -17.07
CA GLY A 137 -9.37 -8.09 -17.71
C GLY A 137 -8.26 -7.45 -16.86
N SER A 138 -8.56 -7.02 -15.63
CA SER A 138 -7.56 -6.38 -14.77
C SER A 138 -6.52 -7.36 -14.24
N PHE A 139 -6.89 -8.62 -14.01
CA PHE A 139 -5.94 -9.65 -13.60
C PHE A 139 -4.81 -9.81 -14.61
N ASN A 140 -5.14 -10.03 -15.87
CA ASN A 140 -4.16 -10.21 -16.93
C ASN A 140 -3.28 -8.97 -17.14
N LYS A 141 -3.83 -7.76 -16.95
CA LYS A 141 -3.06 -6.51 -16.94
C LYS A 141 -2.05 -6.48 -15.79
N SER A 142 -2.48 -6.84 -14.58
CA SER A 142 -1.61 -6.86 -13.39
C SER A 142 -0.50 -7.92 -13.51
N ILE A 143 -0.81 -9.11 -14.03
CA ILE A 143 0.20 -10.15 -14.28
C ILE A 143 1.22 -9.71 -15.33
N LYS A 144 0.76 -9.07 -16.43
CA LYS A 144 1.66 -8.49 -17.43
C LYS A 144 2.54 -7.41 -16.80
N ALA A 145 1.97 -6.53 -16.00
CA ALA A 145 2.69 -5.47 -15.30
C ALA A 145 3.80 -6.02 -14.38
N LEU A 146 3.52 -7.06 -13.58
CA LEU A 146 4.54 -7.74 -12.75
C LEU A 146 5.71 -8.25 -13.58
N LYS A 147 5.44 -8.89 -14.73
CA LYS A 147 6.48 -9.40 -15.63
C LYS A 147 7.35 -8.28 -16.22
N GLU A 148 6.73 -7.17 -16.65
CA GLU A 148 7.46 -6.02 -17.20
C GLU A 148 8.29 -5.29 -16.12
N LEU A 149 7.75 -5.08 -14.93
CA LEU A 149 8.49 -4.50 -13.81
C LEU A 149 9.72 -5.34 -13.46
N ARG A 150 9.55 -6.65 -13.35
CA ARG A 150 10.65 -7.58 -13.07
C ARG A 150 11.72 -7.57 -14.15
N LYS A 151 11.33 -7.58 -15.43
CA LYS A 151 12.23 -7.50 -16.58
C LYS A 151 13.12 -6.25 -16.52
N ASN A 152 12.60 -5.17 -15.94
CA ASN A 152 13.31 -3.89 -15.77
C ASN A 152 13.97 -3.75 -14.38
N ASN A 153 14.09 -4.84 -13.60
CA ASN A 153 14.70 -4.87 -12.26
C ASN A 153 14.04 -3.92 -11.25
N ILE A 154 12.76 -3.59 -11.43
CA ILE A 154 11.99 -2.81 -10.46
C ILE A 154 11.46 -3.77 -9.40
N SER A 155 11.72 -3.47 -8.14
CA SER A 155 11.22 -4.27 -7.01
C SER A 155 9.70 -4.23 -6.98
N THR A 156 9.08 -5.41 -6.82
CA THR A 156 7.63 -5.56 -6.83
C THR A 156 7.10 -6.13 -5.52
N SER A 157 5.98 -5.61 -5.08
CA SER A 157 5.17 -6.21 -4.04
C SER A 157 3.71 -6.33 -4.50
N VAL A 158 2.95 -7.15 -3.80
CA VAL A 158 1.51 -7.29 -4.03
C VAL A 158 0.77 -6.97 -2.73
N ILE A 159 -0.40 -6.34 -2.84
CA ILE A 159 -1.36 -6.17 -1.74
C ILE A 159 -2.64 -6.88 -2.12
N THR A 160 -3.15 -7.69 -1.19
CA THR A 160 -4.47 -8.33 -1.29
C THR A 160 -5.36 -7.86 -0.15
N SER A 161 -6.52 -7.32 -0.50
CA SER A 161 -7.59 -6.99 0.46
C SER A 161 -8.49 -8.21 0.65
N ILE A 162 -8.22 -8.97 1.73
CA ILE A 162 -8.88 -10.23 2.01
C ILE A 162 -10.34 -10.00 2.40
N ASN A 163 -11.21 -10.80 1.81
CA ASN A 163 -12.65 -10.86 2.06
C ASN A 163 -13.17 -12.28 1.79
N LYS A 164 -14.46 -12.57 2.00
CA LYS A 164 -15.01 -13.91 1.79
C LYS A 164 -14.92 -14.44 0.36
N GLU A 165 -14.81 -13.56 -0.64
CA GLU A 165 -14.71 -13.97 -2.04
C GLU A 165 -13.34 -14.55 -2.41
N ASN A 166 -12.27 -14.13 -1.70
CA ASN A 166 -10.90 -14.48 -2.08
C ASN A 166 -10.08 -15.22 -1.03
N ILE A 167 -10.56 -15.34 0.20
CA ILE A 167 -9.79 -15.98 1.28
C ILE A 167 -9.45 -17.46 0.97
N CYS A 168 -10.27 -18.14 0.21
CA CYS A 168 -10.02 -19.55 -0.18
C CYS A 168 -8.96 -19.70 -1.28
N GLU A 169 -8.53 -18.62 -1.94
CA GLU A 169 -7.57 -18.63 -3.04
C GLU A 169 -6.13 -18.30 -2.59
N LEU A 170 -5.88 -18.11 -1.30
CA LEU A 170 -4.57 -17.64 -0.80
C LEU A 170 -3.43 -18.59 -1.15
N GLU A 171 -3.66 -19.92 -1.15
CA GLU A 171 -2.62 -20.91 -1.45
C GLU A 171 -2.20 -20.84 -2.93
N GLU A 172 -3.17 -20.85 -3.84
CA GLU A 172 -2.92 -20.79 -5.28
C GLU A 172 -2.32 -19.43 -5.67
N LEU A 173 -2.78 -18.36 -5.02
CA LEU A 173 -2.24 -17.02 -5.25
C LEU A 173 -0.80 -16.90 -4.76
N TYR A 174 -0.46 -17.51 -3.61
CA TYR A 174 0.92 -17.60 -3.12
C TYR A 174 1.83 -18.27 -4.15
N GLN A 175 1.42 -19.42 -4.67
CA GLN A 175 2.20 -20.14 -5.67
C GLN A 175 2.42 -19.29 -6.93
N LEU A 176 1.36 -18.70 -7.45
CA LEU A 176 1.42 -17.83 -8.63
C LEU A 176 2.38 -16.64 -8.42
N LEU A 177 2.25 -15.92 -7.30
CA LEU A 177 3.09 -14.75 -7.01
C LEU A 177 4.55 -15.13 -6.77
N SER A 178 4.78 -16.28 -6.13
CA SER A 178 6.12 -16.84 -5.92
C SER A 178 6.79 -17.19 -7.25
N ASP A 179 6.07 -17.83 -8.18
CA ASP A 179 6.58 -18.20 -9.51
C ASP A 179 6.86 -16.97 -10.38
N LEU A 180 6.04 -15.91 -10.24
CA LEU A 180 6.28 -14.62 -10.86
C LEU A 180 7.47 -13.87 -10.26
N GLY A 181 8.01 -14.33 -9.13
CA GLY A 181 9.15 -13.73 -8.44
C GLY A 181 8.85 -12.39 -7.78
N VAL A 182 7.64 -12.23 -7.27
CA VAL A 182 7.25 -11.09 -6.43
C VAL A 182 8.10 -11.11 -5.15
N ASN A 183 8.60 -9.94 -4.71
CA ASN A 183 9.48 -9.85 -3.55
C ASN A 183 8.73 -9.99 -2.22
N SER A 184 7.55 -9.38 -2.12
CA SER A 184 6.72 -9.46 -0.91
C SER A 184 5.24 -9.38 -1.23
N TRP A 185 4.43 -9.98 -0.37
CA TRP A 185 2.98 -10.00 -0.47
C TRP A 185 2.36 -9.56 0.84
N GLN A 186 1.70 -8.39 0.82
CA GLN A 186 0.98 -7.87 1.96
C GLN A 186 -0.46 -8.38 1.97
N LEU A 187 -0.84 -8.98 3.08
CA LEU A 187 -2.21 -9.38 3.39
C LEU A 187 -2.85 -8.33 4.28
N GLN A 188 -4.00 -7.81 3.89
CA GLN A 188 -4.79 -6.88 4.68
C GLN A 188 -6.26 -7.27 4.65
N ILE A 189 -7.00 -6.94 5.70
CA ILE A 189 -8.45 -7.18 5.78
C ILE A 189 -9.17 -6.04 5.06
N ALA A 190 -10.11 -6.38 4.19
CA ALA A 190 -11.04 -5.40 3.63
C ALA A 190 -11.99 -4.88 4.73
N LEU A 191 -11.98 -3.57 4.96
CA LEU A 191 -12.80 -2.92 5.98
C LEU A 191 -14.13 -2.42 5.39
N PRO A 192 -15.25 -2.44 6.15
CA PRO A 192 -16.58 -2.06 5.68
C PRO A 192 -16.73 -0.55 5.48
N MET A 193 -15.99 -0.01 4.52
CA MET A 193 -15.95 1.40 4.16
C MET A 193 -16.20 1.59 2.66
N GLY A 194 -16.65 2.77 2.27
CA GLY A 194 -16.88 3.13 0.88
C GLY A 194 -17.81 2.13 0.16
N ASN A 195 -17.38 1.63 -1.00
CA ASN A 195 -18.15 0.64 -1.77
C ASN A 195 -18.29 -0.69 -1.02
N PHE A 196 -17.29 -1.06 -0.22
CA PHE A 196 -17.32 -2.32 0.52
C PHE A 196 -18.37 -2.33 1.63
N ALA A 197 -18.71 -1.16 2.21
CA ALA A 197 -19.79 -1.05 3.19
C ALA A 197 -21.16 -1.53 2.66
N LYS A 198 -21.33 -1.59 1.34
CA LYS A 198 -22.53 -2.08 0.67
C LYS A 198 -22.56 -3.61 0.52
N ARG A 199 -21.56 -4.32 1.06
CA ARG A 199 -21.35 -5.76 0.89
C ARG A 199 -20.99 -6.44 2.20
N PRO A 200 -21.89 -6.36 3.22
CA PRO A 200 -21.61 -6.95 4.53
C PRO A 200 -21.41 -8.47 4.45
N GLU A 201 -21.99 -9.12 3.44
CA GLU A 201 -21.82 -10.55 3.18
C GLU A 201 -20.37 -10.96 2.81
N TRP A 202 -19.53 -10.00 2.40
CA TRP A 202 -18.12 -10.26 2.07
C TRP A 202 -17.18 -10.11 3.27
N LEU A 203 -17.69 -9.62 4.39
CA LEU A 203 -16.87 -9.48 5.60
C LEU A 203 -16.42 -10.86 6.11
N ILE A 204 -15.13 -11.00 6.37
CA ILE A 204 -14.58 -12.19 7.03
C ILE A 204 -14.99 -12.21 8.49
N GLU A 205 -15.01 -13.41 9.07
CA GLU A 205 -15.31 -13.61 10.48
C GLU A 205 -14.01 -13.53 11.32
N PRO A 206 -14.10 -13.28 12.64
CA PRO A 206 -12.92 -13.23 13.51
C PRO A 206 -12.04 -14.50 13.46
N GLN A 207 -12.64 -15.68 13.30
CA GLN A 207 -11.89 -16.94 13.14
C GLN A 207 -11.08 -17.03 11.86
N ASP A 208 -11.49 -16.34 10.79
CA ASP A 208 -10.76 -16.31 9.53
C ASP A 208 -9.40 -15.62 9.68
N ILE A 209 -9.29 -14.66 10.63
CA ILE A 209 -8.04 -13.97 10.95
C ILE A 209 -6.98 -14.97 11.42
N LEU A 210 -7.36 -15.93 12.25
CA LEU A 210 -6.45 -16.97 12.72
C LEU A 210 -5.97 -17.84 11.55
N SER A 211 -6.86 -18.17 10.62
CA SER A 211 -6.53 -18.94 9.40
C SER A 211 -5.54 -18.19 8.50
N ILE A 212 -5.69 -16.86 8.37
CA ILE A 212 -4.76 -16.00 7.62
C ILE A 212 -3.39 -15.98 8.29
N ILE A 213 -3.35 -15.86 9.62
CA ILE A 213 -2.10 -15.88 10.39
C ILE A 213 -1.42 -17.24 10.24
N ASP A 214 -2.16 -18.34 10.36
CA ASP A 214 -1.64 -19.71 10.20
C ASP A 214 -1.09 -19.93 8.78
N PHE A 215 -1.79 -19.45 7.77
CA PHE A 215 -1.30 -19.45 6.40
C PHE A 215 0.04 -18.72 6.27
N ALA A 216 0.12 -17.47 6.76
CA ALA A 216 1.34 -16.67 6.69
C ALA A 216 2.50 -17.30 7.46
N TYR A 217 2.23 -17.85 8.64
CA TYR A 217 3.22 -18.55 9.48
C TYR A 217 3.82 -19.78 8.76
N ASN A 218 2.99 -20.57 8.08
CA ASN A 218 3.43 -21.76 7.35
C ASN A 218 4.26 -21.43 6.11
N LYS A 219 4.32 -20.15 5.68
CA LYS A 219 5.12 -19.68 4.55
C LYS A 219 6.44 -19.00 4.97
N ILE A 220 6.76 -18.95 6.27
CA ILE A 220 8.04 -18.41 6.77
C ILE A 220 9.20 -19.20 6.14
N GLY A 221 10.21 -18.47 5.63
CA GLY A 221 11.35 -19.06 4.93
C GLY A 221 11.10 -19.44 3.47
N GLY A 222 9.90 -19.22 2.95
CA GLY A 222 9.57 -19.41 1.54
C GLY A 222 10.19 -18.32 0.64
N LYS A 223 10.00 -18.47 -0.68
CA LYS A 223 10.54 -17.53 -1.68
C LYS A 223 9.84 -16.17 -1.68
N LEU A 224 8.56 -16.13 -1.34
CA LEU A 224 7.73 -14.95 -1.29
C LEU A 224 7.56 -14.52 0.17
N LEU A 225 8.03 -13.33 0.50
CA LEU A 225 7.90 -12.78 1.85
C LEU A 225 6.46 -12.33 2.10
N ILE A 226 5.79 -12.91 3.10
CA ILE A 226 4.45 -12.47 3.51
C ILE A 226 4.56 -11.41 4.59
N VAL A 227 3.76 -10.36 4.44
CA VAL A 227 3.63 -9.23 5.37
C VAL A 227 2.18 -9.15 5.83
N LEU A 228 1.95 -9.25 7.14
CA LEU A 228 0.64 -8.98 7.72
C LEU A 228 0.49 -7.46 7.93
N ALA A 229 -0.57 -6.88 7.39
CA ALA A 229 -0.89 -5.47 7.65
C ALA A 229 -1.34 -5.26 9.09
N ASP A 230 -1.26 -4.02 9.59
CA ASP A 230 -1.59 -3.66 10.98
C ASP A 230 -3.03 -4.02 11.41
N CYS A 231 -3.92 -4.29 10.46
CA CYS A 231 -5.28 -4.76 10.74
C CYS A 231 -5.38 -6.27 10.97
N ILE A 232 -4.27 -7.01 10.84
CA ILE A 232 -4.18 -8.46 11.06
C ILE A 232 -3.11 -8.72 12.11
N GLY A 233 -3.44 -9.44 13.17
CA GLY A 233 -2.43 -9.91 14.10
C GLY A 233 -2.77 -9.67 15.57
N TYR A 234 -1.76 -9.85 16.40
CA TYR A 234 -1.78 -9.66 17.88
C TYR A 234 -2.58 -10.71 18.66
N TYR A 235 -2.92 -11.80 18.03
CA TYR A 235 -3.79 -12.83 18.60
C TYR A 235 -3.04 -14.10 19.00
N SER A 236 -1.82 -14.30 18.49
CA SER A 236 -1.04 -15.51 18.74
C SER A 236 0.48 -15.29 18.59
N ASN A 237 1.27 -16.23 19.10
CA ASN A 237 2.73 -16.21 18.89
C ASN A 237 3.13 -16.41 17.42
N LYS A 238 2.21 -16.84 16.54
CA LYS A 238 2.50 -17.06 15.11
C LYS A 238 2.62 -15.74 14.36
N ASP A 239 1.72 -14.77 14.60
CA ASP A 239 1.82 -13.46 13.95
C ASP A 239 3.05 -12.68 14.40
N ILE A 240 3.49 -12.85 15.65
CA ILE A 240 4.78 -12.32 16.11
C ILE A 240 5.91 -12.84 15.24
N LYS A 241 6.00 -14.15 15.01
CA LYS A 241 7.05 -14.76 14.18
C LYS A 241 6.97 -14.34 12.70
N VAL A 242 5.78 -14.17 12.14
CA VAL A 242 5.60 -13.64 10.78
C VAL A 242 6.18 -12.22 10.69
N ASN A 243 5.89 -11.38 11.66
CA ASN A 243 6.40 -10.00 11.70
C ASN A 243 7.92 -9.95 11.96
N GLU A 244 8.46 -10.83 12.82
CA GLU A 244 9.92 -10.96 13.03
C GLU A 244 10.63 -11.36 11.74
N ASN A 245 10.06 -12.25 10.94
CA ASN A 245 10.61 -12.66 9.65
C ASN A 245 10.69 -11.50 8.65
N PHE A 246 9.80 -10.52 8.75
CA PHE A 246 9.80 -9.30 7.92
C PHE A 246 10.66 -8.18 8.52
N LEU A 247 10.54 -7.91 9.83
CA LEU A 247 11.11 -6.75 10.52
C LEU A 247 12.43 -7.02 11.25
N ASN A 248 12.91 -8.26 11.24
CA ASN A 248 14.02 -8.83 12.03
C ASN A 248 13.67 -9.17 13.48
N ASP A 249 14.57 -9.96 14.12
CA ASP A 249 14.44 -10.42 15.51
C ASP A 249 14.11 -9.29 16.49
N ASN A 250 13.32 -9.62 17.49
CA ASN A 250 12.83 -8.74 18.58
C ASN A 250 11.70 -7.75 18.19
N TRP A 251 10.88 -8.09 17.17
CA TRP A 251 9.67 -7.33 16.94
C TRP A 251 8.69 -7.48 18.12
N SER A 252 8.10 -6.39 18.55
CA SER A 252 7.01 -6.36 19.53
C SER A 252 5.96 -5.36 19.13
N TRP A 253 4.70 -5.69 19.39
CA TRP A 253 3.61 -4.77 19.18
C TRP A 253 3.65 -3.61 20.20
N THR A 254 3.70 -2.39 19.69
CA THR A 254 3.72 -1.17 20.51
C THR A 254 2.49 -0.28 20.31
N GLY A 255 1.46 -0.80 19.66
CA GLY A 255 0.28 -0.05 19.23
C GLY A 255 0.36 0.44 17.79
N CYS A 256 -0.78 0.85 17.22
CA CYS A 256 -0.85 1.45 15.92
C CYS A 256 0.00 2.73 15.85
N GLY A 257 0.78 2.89 14.76
CA GLY A 257 1.63 4.04 14.50
C GLY A 257 0.89 5.29 14.01
N ALA A 258 -0.39 5.16 13.66
CA ALA A 258 -1.20 6.23 13.10
C ALA A 258 -1.28 7.44 14.05
N GLY A 259 -0.96 8.63 13.54
CA GLY A 259 -0.91 9.88 14.32
C GLY A 259 0.27 9.99 15.28
N LYS A 260 1.20 9.02 15.30
CA LYS A 260 2.42 9.05 16.13
C LYS A 260 3.66 9.21 15.26
N HIS A 261 3.99 8.20 14.48
CA HIS A 261 5.11 8.17 13.56
C HIS A 261 4.67 7.87 12.12
N VAL A 262 3.39 7.63 11.90
CA VAL A 262 2.75 7.43 10.60
C VAL A 262 1.66 8.47 10.41
N ILE A 263 1.60 9.10 9.23
CA ILE A 263 0.51 10.00 8.83
C ILE A 263 -0.06 9.61 7.47
N GLY A 264 -1.29 10.04 7.24
CA GLY A 264 -1.93 10.09 5.94
C GLY A 264 -1.97 11.53 5.41
N ILE A 265 -1.77 11.69 4.11
CA ILE A 265 -1.99 12.95 3.39
C ILE A 265 -3.07 12.67 2.35
N LEU A 266 -4.13 13.46 2.34
CA LEU A 266 -5.21 13.32 1.38
C LEU A 266 -4.95 14.17 0.13
N HIS A 267 -5.70 13.93 -0.92
CA HIS A 267 -5.58 14.58 -2.22
C HIS A 267 -5.68 16.10 -2.18
N ASN A 268 -6.42 16.64 -1.22
CA ASN A 268 -6.65 18.08 -1.03
C ASN A 268 -5.68 18.74 -0.01
N GLY A 269 -4.72 17.96 0.50
CA GLY A 269 -3.74 18.42 1.48
C GLY A 269 -4.16 18.26 2.94
N ASP A 270 -5.29 17.65 3.23
CA ASP A 270 -5.67 17.31 4.60
C ASP A 270 -4.68 16.30 5.19
N ILE A 271 -4.28 16.55 6.42
CA ILE A 271 -3.42 15.67 7.22
C ILE A 271 -4.29 14.86 8.15
N VAL A 272 -4.17 13.54 8.07
CA VAL A 272 -4.91 12.57 8.88
C VAL A 272 -3.96 11.58 9.54
N ALA A 273 -4.41 10.93 10.60
CA ALA A 273 -3.62 9.89 11.25
C ALA A 273 -3.43 8.65 10.33
N CYS A 274 -4.47 8.30 9.58
CA CYS A 274 -4.49 7.16 8.67
C CYS A 274 -5.46 7.41 7.51
N THR A 275 -5.05 7.12 6.27
CA THR A 275 -5.89 7.26 5.08
C THR A 275 -7.12 6.33 5.07
N SER A 276 -7.12 5.29 5.92
CA SER A 276 -8.29 4.43 6.12
C SER A 276 -9.39 5.08 6.96
N ILE A 277 -9.14 6.23 7.60
CA ILE A 277 -10.13 6.94 8.42
C ILE A 277 -10.49 8.23 7.66
N ARG A 278 -11.78 8.34 7.26
CA ARG A 278 -12.27 9.45 6.43
C ARG A 278 -13.29 10.33 7.12
N ASP A 279 -13.19 10.41 8.45
CA ASP A 279 -14.01 11.32 9.24
C ASP A 279 -13.36 12.72 9.24
N LYS A 280 -14.08 13.71 8.73
CA LYS A 280 -13.61 15.09 8.67
C LYS A 280 -13.29 15.69 10.04
N THR A 281 -13.90 15.17 11.11
CA THR A 281 -13.63 15.64 12.49
C THR A 281 -12.25 15.18 12.99
N LEU A 282 -11.60 14.23 12.29
CA LEU A 282 -10.29 13.69 12.62
C LEU A 282 -9.17 14.23 11.71
N VAL A 283 -9.46 15.25 10.90
CA VAL A 283 -8.45 15.99 10.14
C VAL A 283 -7.65 16.84 11.12
N ALA A 284 -6.34 16.62 11.16
CA ALA A 284 -5.43 17.33 12.07
C ALA A 284 -5.06 18.75 11.58
N GLY A 285 -5.18 19.00 10.29
CA GLY A 285 -4.88 20.27 9.64
C GLY A 285 -4.84 20.11 8.12
N ASN A 286 -4.61 21.20 7.41
CA ASN A 286 -4.46 21.18 5.95
C ASN A 286 -3.18 21.92 5.56
N ILE A 287 -2.45 21.43 4.57
CA ILE A 287 -1.17 22.01 4.14
C ILE A 287 -1.30 23.42 3.54
N ARG A 288 -2.50 23.81 3.11
CA ARG A 288 -2.83 25.16 2.62
C ARG A 288 -3.09 26.16 3.75
N GLU A 289 -3.25 25.65 4.98
CA GLU A 289 -3.45 26.46 6.18
C GLU A 289 -2.12 26.61 6.92
N LYS A 290 -1.80 27.83 7.35
CA LYS A 290 -0.56 28.10 8.08
C LYS A 290 -0.76 28.01 9.58
#